data_65b1c489c7f511f493f9c7c322ce59d0
#
_entry.id   65b1c489c7f511f493f9c7c322ce59d0
#
_cell.length_a   1.000
_cell.length_b   1.000
_cell.length_c   1.000
_cell.angle_alpha   90.00
_cell.angle_beta   90.00
_cell.angle_gamma   90.00
#
_symmetry.space_group_name_H-M   'P 1'
#
loop_
_entity.id
_entity.type
_entity.pdbx_description
1 polymer ?
#
loop_
_entity_poly.entity_id
_entity_poly.type
_entity_poly.pdbx_seq_one_letter_code
_entity_poly.pdbx_strand_id
1 'polypeptide(L)'
;MAELEQLAAEIQRLADIEAIKQLKAKYVRLADAQDWDAWGQLFTDDIHLHTDGGPVDGRANVVKAISKSLKGAKTMHRLHAPEITITGADTATGMWPMTDYVMGTFNGQEMTIRGYGYYHEEYLRTPEGWRVRRGRLVRQHVDVTAPGKK
;
A
#
# COMPACT_ATOMS: atom_id res chain seq x y z
N MET A 1 -8.48 38.08 -7.55
CA MET A 1 -9.40 36.94 -7.90
C MET A 1 -8.56 35.78 -8.42
N ALA A 2 -7.88 35.89 -9.55
CA ALA A 2 -7.05 34.82 -10.11
C ALA A 2 -5.94 34.29 -9.15
N GLU A 3 -5.27 35.19 -8.41
CA GLU A 3 -4.24 34.82 -7.43
C GLU A 3 -4.81 34.03 -6.25
N LEU A 4 -6.02 34.36 -5.77
CA LEU A 4 -6.70 33.62 -4.70
C LEU A 4 -7.16 32.24 -5.17
N GLU A 5 -7.65 32.14 -6.39
CA GLU A 5 -8.03 30.87 -7.00
C GLU A 5 -6.81 29.95 -7.17
N GLN A 6 -5.70 30.51 -7.63
CA GLN A 6 -4.45 29.78 -7.79
C GLN A 6 -3.91 29.32 -6.43
N LEU A 7 -3.95 30.18 -5.41
CA LEU A 7 -3.56 29.81 -4.05
C LEU A 7 -4.45 28.69 -3.48
N ALA A 8 -5.76 28.81 -3.67
CA ALA A 8 -6.72 27.78 -3.22
C ALA A 8 -6.46 26.43 -3.91
N ALA A 9 -6.18 26.42 -5.21
CA ALA A 9 -5.84 25.21 -5.94
C ALA A 9 -4.54 24.57 -5.44
N GLU A 10 -3.53 25.37 -5.11
CA GLU A 10 -2.27 24.86 -4.56
C GLU A 10 -2.45 24.32 -3.14
N ILE A 11 -3.24 24.96 -2.29
CA ILE A 11 -3.59 24.44 -0.96
C ILE A 11 -4.32 23.11 -1.11
N GLN A 12 -5.28 23.02 -2.03
CA GLN A 12 -6.00 21.76 -2.27
C GLN A 12 -5.06 20.65 -2.73
N ARG A 13 -4.13 20.95 -3.63
CA ARG A 13 -3.13 19.99 -4.09
C ARG A 13 -2.26 19.46 -2.93
N LEU A 14 -1.79 20.34 -2.06
CA LEU A 14 -1.00 19.97 -0.90
C LEU A 14 -1.82 19.15 0.11
N ALA A 15 -3.08 19.52 0.33
CA ALA A 15 -3.99 18.77 1.20
C ALA A 15 -4.26 17.36 0.65
N ASP A 16 -4.41 17.22 -0.65
CA ASP A 16 -4.59 15.91 -1.29
C ASP A 16 -3.34 15.02 -1.17
N ILE A 17 -2.16 15.59 -1.36
CA ILE A 17 -0.89 14.88 -1.14
C ILE A 17 -0.80 14.39 0.30
N GLU A 18 -1.11 15.25 1.27
CA GLU A 18 -1.09 14.87 2.69
C GLU A 18 -2.13 13.78 3.00
N ALA A 19 -3.33 13.87 2.43
CA ALA A 19 -4.37 12.85 2.60
C ALA A 19 -3.91 11.48 2.06
N ILE A 20 -3.22 11.44 0.92
CA ILE A 20 -2.66 10.21 0.36
C ILE A 20 -1.53 9.66 1.25
N LYS A 21 -0.69 10.53 1.83
CA LYS A 21 0.32 10.09 2.80
C LYS A 21 -0.33 9.46 4.04
N GLN A 22 -1.40 10.04 4.57
CA GLN A 22 -2.14 9.48 5.70
C GLN A 22 -2.80 8.14 5.32
N LEU A 23 -3.33 8.01 4.10
CA LEU A 23 -3.87 6.76 3.58
C LEU A 23 -2.82 5.66 3.60
N LYS A 24 -1.61 5.93 3.12
CA LYS A 24 -0.51 4.96 3.09
C LYS A 24 0.05 4.64 4.47
N ALA A 25 0.10 5.60 5.37
CA ALA A 25 0.47 5.36 6.76
C ALA A 25 -0.49 4.36 7.42
N LYS A 26 -1.80 4.52 7.21
CA LYS A 26 -2.82 3.57 7.66
C LYS A 26 -2.67 2.21 6.99
N TYR A 27 -2.37 2.18 5.70
CA TYR A 27 -2.18 0.95 4.93
C TYR A 27 -1.16 0.03 5.59
N VAL A 28 0.06 0.50 5.82
CA VAL A 28 1.11 -0.33 6.42
C VAL A 28 0.82 -0.66 7.88
N ARG A 29 0.29 0.27 8.64
CA ARG A 29 -0.04 0.05 10.05
C ARG A 29 -1.14 -1.00 10.23
N LEU A 30 -2.19 -0.94 9.44
CA LEU A 30 -3.30 -1.90 9.51
C LEU A 30 -2.92 -3.27 8.97
N ALA A 31 -2.08 -3.34 7.95
CA ALA A 31 -1.52 -4.60 7.47
C ALA A 31 -0.65 -5.28 8.54
N ASP A 32 0.22 -4.53 9.21
CA ASP A 32 1.07 -5.05 10.29
C ASP A 32 0.24 -5.46 11.53
N ALA A 33 -0.86 -4.78 11.80
CA ALA A 33 -1.83 -5.16 12.83
C ALA A 33 -2.76 -6.31 12.43
N GLN A 34 -2.78 -6.68 11.14
CA GLN A 34 -3.71 -7.66 10.54
C GLN A 34 -5.19 -7.29 10.76
N ASP A 35 -5.49 -6.00 10.83
CA ASP A 35 -6.86 -5.48 10.85
C ASP A 35 -7.39 -5.40 9.41
N TRP A 36 -7.79 -6.56 8.89
CA TRP A 36 -8.14 -6.70 7.48
C TRP A 36 -9.43 -5.99 7.10
N ASP A 37 -10.37 -5.85 8.02
CA ASP A 37 -11.62 -5.12 7.78
C ASP A 37 -11.32 -3.63 7.56
N ALA A 38 -10.57 -3.01 8.47
CA ALA A 38 -10.16 -1.62 8.34
C ALA A 38 -9.21 -1.41 7.15
N TRP A 39 -8.29 -2.35 6.92
CA TRP A 39 -7.36 -2.30 5.79
C TRP A 39 -8.10 -2.34 4.45
N GLY A 40 -9.12 -3.19 4.32
CA GLY A 40 -9.95 -3.28 3.12
C GLY A 40 -10.66 -1.96 2.78
N GLN A 41 -11.01 -1.14 3.77
CA GLN A 41 -11.66 0.16 3.56
C GLN A 41 -10.75 1.21 2.89
N LEU A 42 -9.45 0.95 2.81
CA LEU A 42 -8.49 1.83 2.13
C LEU A 42 -8.52 1.72 0.60
N PHE A 43 -9.25 0.76 0.08
CA PHE A 43 -9.35 0.46 -1.35
C PHE A 43 -10.69 0.88 -1.95
N THR A 44 -10.68 1.18 -3.24
CA THR A 44 -11.92 1.22 -4.02
C THR A 44 -12.52 -0.17 -4.14
N ASP A 45 -13.82 -0.27 -4.44
CA ASP A 45 -14.49 -1.57 -4.61
C ASP A 45 -13.87 -2.39 -5.75
N ASP A 46 -13.41 -1.71 -6.79
CA ASP A 46 -12.85 -2.27 -8.02
C ASP A 46 -11.31 -2.29 -8.01
N ILE A 47 -10.68 -2.25 -6.84
CA ILE A 47 -9.21 -2.31 -6.72
C ILE A 47 -8.60 -3.41 -7.60
N HIS A 48 -7.54 -3.07 -8.31
CA HIS A 48 -6.66 -4.02 -8.98
C HIS A 48 -5.30 -4.04 -8.27
N LEU A 49 -4.99 -5.14 -7.59
CA LEU A 49 -3.73 -5.32 -6.89
C LEU A 49 -2.91 -6.43 -7.55
N HIS A 50 -1.69 -6.11 -7.95
CA HIS A 50 -0.74 -7.12 -8.36
C HIS A 50 0.05 -7.61 -7.14
N THR A 51 -0.22 -8.85 -6.75
CA THR A 51 0.43 -9.52 -5.62
C THR A 51 1.55 -10.45 -6.11
N ASP A 52 2.34 -11.00 -5.19
CA ASP A 52 3.35 -12.03 -5.53
C ASP A 52 2.69 -13.29 -6.12
N GLY A 53 1.41 -13.53 -5.80
CA GLY A 53 0.59 -14.61 -6.37
C GLY A 53 -0.09 -14.25 -7.70
N GLY A 54 0.18 -13.07 -8.25
CA GLY A 54 -0.43 -12.55 -9.47
C GLY A 54 -1.48 -11.47 -9.23
N PRO A 55 -2.19 -11.03 -10.28
CA PRO A 55 -3.19 -9.98 -10.18
C PRO A 55 -4.45 -10.47 -9.46
N VAL A 56 -5.01 -9.60 -8.63
CA VAL A 56 -6.27 -9.81 -7.89
C VAL A 56 -7.17 -8.61 -8.07
N ASP A 57 -8.40 -8.83 -8.45
CA ASP A 57 -9.41 -7.79 -8.65
C ASP A 57 -10.51 -7.84 -7.59
N GLY A 58 -10.90 -6.66 -7.15
CA GLY A 58 -11.98 -6.47 -6.18
C GLY A 58 -11.53 -6.52 -4.73
N ARG A 59 -12.10 -5.63 -3.92
CA ARG A 59 -11.75 -5.44 -2.50
C ARG A 59 -11.81 -6.74 -1.70
N ALA A 60 -12.91 -7.47 -1.77
CA ALA A 60 -13.08 -8.71 -1.01
C ALA A 60 -12.05 -9.77 -1.38
N ASN A 61 -11.71 -9.90 -2.65
CA ASN A 61 -10.71 -10.85 -3.13
C ASN A 61 -9.30 -10.44 -2.71
N VAL A 62 -8.98 -9.15 -2.75
CA VAL A 62 -7.69 -8.62 -2.29
C VAL A 62 -7.50 -8.86 -0.79
N VAL A 63 -8.50 -8.54 0.02
CA VAL A 63 -8.46 -8.78 1.46
C VAL A 63 -8.29 -10.28 1.74
N LYS A 64 -9.04 -11.14 1.07
CA LYS A 64 -8.93 -12.59 1.21
C LYS A 64 -7.54 -13.12 0.84
N ALA A 65 -6.98 -12.66 -0.28
CA ALA A 65 -5.68 -13.10 -0.76
C ALA A 65 -4.55 -12.70 0.21
N ILE A 66 -4.52 -11.43 0.63
CA ILE A 66 -3.46 -10.92 1.50
C ILE A 66 -3.60 -11.46 2.92
N SER A 67 -4.80 -11.48 3.49
CA SER A 67 -5.02 -12.04 4.83
C SER A 67 -4.64 -13.52 4.93
N LYS A 68 -4.88 -14.27 3.87
CA LYS A 68 -4.47 -15.68 3.78
C LYS A 68 -2.94 -15.82 3.70
N SER A 69 -2.28 -14.99 2.88
CA SER A 69 -0.82 -15.07 2.67
C SER A 69 -0.02 -14.67 3.90
N LEU A 70 -0.55 -13.77 4.73
CA LEU A 70 0.11 -13.26 5.94
C LEU A 70 -0.43 -13.88 7.23
N LYS A 71 -1.29 -14.89 7.14
CA LYS A 71 -1.90 -15.53 8.32
C LYS A 71 -0.82 -16.07 9.25
N GLY A 72 -0.83 -15.59 10.50
CA GLY A 72 0.12 -16.00 11.52
C GLY A 72 1.52 -15.42 11.40
N ALA A 73 1.80 -14.67 10.35
CA ALA A 73 3.07 -14.00 10.19
C ALA A 73 3.16 -12.75 11.07
N LYS A 74 4.38 -12.41 11.49
CA LYS A 74 4.71 -11.09 12.05
C LYS A 74 5.33 -10.25 10.94
N THR A 75 4.78 -9.08 10.71
CA THR A 75 5.23 -8.21 9.63
C THR A 75 5.61 -6.83 10.12
N MET A 76 6.54 -6.23 9.41
CA MET A 76 6.94 -4.85 9.58
C MET A 76 7.12 -4.22 8.20
N HIS A 77 6.21 -3.35 7.82
CA HIS A 77 6.34 -2.56 6.61
C HIS A 77 6.75 -1.13 6.96
N ARG A 78 7.74 -0.61 6.25
CA ARG A 78 8.18 0.78 6.39
C ARG A 78 8.15 1.46 5.04
N LEU A 79 7.60 2.66 5.03
CA LEU A 79 7.57 3.54 3.88
C LEU A 79 8.63 4.62 4.03
N HIS A 80 9.23 4.99 2.93
CA HIS A 80 10.16 6.13 2.85
C HIS A 80 9.50 7.28 2.07
N ALA A 81 10.24 8.34 1.78
CA ALA A 81 9.69 9.53 1.14
C ALA A 81 9.07 9.21 -0.23
N PRO A 82 7.79 9.52 -0.44
CA PRO A 82 7.10 9.22 -1.69
C PRO A 82 7.30 10.28 -2.75
N GLU A 83 7.01 9.88 -3.99
CA GLU A 83 6.72 10.79 -5.10
C GLU A 83 5.22 10.68 -5.42
N ILE A 84 4.45 11.73 -5.14
CA ILE A 84 3.01 11.77 -5.36
C ILE A 84 2.68 12.86 -6.38
N THR A 85 1.91 12.49 -7.39
CA THR A 85 1.45 13.41 -8.43
C THR A 85 -0.07 13.43 -8.45
N ILE A 86 -0.65 14.62 -8.29
CA ILE A 86 -2.08 14.84 -8.52
C ILE A 86 -2.29 14.95 -10.01
N THR A 87 -3.02 14.02 -10.61
CA THR A 87 -3.20 13.90 -12.06
C THR A 87 -4.53 14.44 -12.56
N GLY A 88 -5.44 14.76 -11.65
CA GLY A 88 -6.76 15.33 -11.93
C GLY A 88 -7.49 15.71 -10.65
N ALA A 89 -8.72 16.18 -10.78
CA ALA A 89 -9.54 16.56 -9.61
C ALA A 89 -9.74 15.39 -8.63
N ASP A 90 -9.86 14.18 -9.16
CA ASP A 90 -10.18 12.98 -8.38
C ASP A 90 -9.16 11.86 -8.55
N THR A 91 -8.04 12.11 -9.21
CA THR A 91 -7.03 11.10 -9.52
C THR A 91 -5.62 11.54 -9.11
N ALA A 92 -4.83 10.57 -8.69
CA ALA A 92 -3.42 10.76 -8.36
C ALA A 92 -2.64 9.46 -8.57
N THR A 93 -1.33 9.58 -8.69
CA THR A 93 -0.39 8.48 -8.69
C THR A 93 0.63 8.65 -7.57
N GLY A 94 1.22 7.55 -7.13
CA GLY A 94 2.28 7.58 -6.13
C GLY A 94 3.28 6.46 -6.34
N MET A 95 4.52 6.76 -6.01
CA MET A 95 5.60 5.79 -5.90
C MET A 95 6.21 5.90 -4.51
N TRP A 96 6.25 4.76 -3.79
CA TRP A 96 6.70 4.69 -2.41
C TRP A 96 7.88 3.75 -2.28
N PRO A 97 9.07 4.23 -1.95
CA PRO A 97 10.13 3.34 -1.51
C PRO A 97 9.68 2.64 -0.22
N MET A 98 9.94 1.35 -0.13
CA MET A 98 9.52 0.55 1.01
C MET A 98 10.58 -0.46 1.41
N THR A 99 10.58 -0.79 2.68
CA THR A 99 11.26 -1.96 3.23
C THR A 99 10.27 -2.79 4.02
N ASP A 100 10.41 -4.11 3.97
CA ASP A 100 9.58 -5.00 4.76
C ASP A 100 10.37 -6.13 5.41
N TYR A 101 9.75 -6.65 6.44
CA TYR A 101 10.24 -7.78 7.21
C TYR A 101 9.05 -8.67 7.52
N VAL A 102 9.09 -9.91 7.05
CA VAL A 102 7.99 -10.87 7.24
C VAL A 102 8.56 -12.13 7.88
N MET A 103 8.09 -12.44 9.07
CA MET A 103 8.46 -13.66 9.80
C MET A 103 7.25 -14.57 9.94
N GLY A 104 7.34 -15.78 9.48
CA GLY A 104 6.23 -16.71 9.56
C GLY A 104 6.59 -18.11 9.13
N THR A 105 5.59 -18.99 9.17
CA THR A 105 5.69 -20.35 8.69
C THR A 105 5.08 -20.44 7.30
N PHE A 106 5.90 -20.77 6.32
CA PHE A 106 5.49 -20.91 4.93
C PHE A 106 5.81 -22.34 4.48
N ASN A 107 4.79 -23.06 3.99
CA ASN A 107 4.92 -24.48 3.61
C ASN A 107 5.55 -25.36 4.70
N GLY A 108 5.17 -25.11 5.98
CA GLY A 108 5.66 -25.87 7.12
C GLY A 108 7.07 -25.51 7.60
N GLN A 109 7.71 -24.50 6.99
CA GLN A 109 9.03 -24.02 7.41
C GLN A 109 8.94 -22.61 7.98
N GLU A 110 9.59 -22.37 9.11
CA GLU A 110 9.81 -21.03 9.61
C GLU A 110 10.76 -20.30 8.68
N MET A 111 10.34 -19.13 8.24
CA MET A 111 11.14 -18.28 7.33
C MET A 111 11.05 -16.82 7.72
N THR A 112 12.12 -16.10 7.45
CA THR A 112 12.17 -14.66 7.52
C THR A 112 12.46 -14.11 6.13
N ILE A 113 11.60 -13.23 5.67
CA ILE A 113 11.73 -12.51 4.41
C ILE A 113 12.07 -11.06 4.75
N ARG A 114 13.13 -10.55 4.16
CA ARG A 114 13.49 -9.13 4.18
C ARG A 114 13.54 -8.64 2.75
N GLY A 115 12.93 -7.51 2.49
CA GLY A 115 12.93 -6.97 1.15
C GLY A 115 12.89 -5.46 1.10
N TYR A 116 13.20 -4.93 -0.05
CA TYR A 116 12.97 -3.54 -0.40
C TYR A 116 12.61 -3.39 -1.86
N GLY A 117 11.89 -2.34 -2.16
CA GLY A 117 11.42 -2.03 -3.49
C GLY A 117 10.53 -0.80 -3.48
N TYR A 118 9.62 -0.75 -4.43
CA TYR A 118 8.73 0.38 -4.62
C TYR A 118 7.28 -0.09 -4.80
N TYR A 119 6.35 0.54 -4.08
CA TYR A 119 4.94 0.51 -4.45
C TYR A 119 4.69 1.50 -5.57
N HIS A 120 4.02 1.05 -6.61
CA HIS A 120 3.46 1.90 -7.67
C HIS A 120 1.95 1.86 -7.54
N GLU A 121 1.34 3.02 -7.35
CA GLU A 121 -0.09 3.10 -7.02
C GLU A 121 -0.81 4.19 -7.79
N GLU A 122 -2.09 3.94 -8.01
CA GLU A 122 -3.05 4.92 -8.50
C GLU A 122 -4.14 5.10 -7.43
N TYR A 123 -4.55 6.34 -7.23
CA TYR A 123 -5.54 6.71 -6.23
C TYR A 123 -6.74 7.37 -6.88
N LEU A 124 -7.90 7.14 -6.29
CA LEU A 124 -9.17 7.78 -6.66
C LEU A 124 -9.75 8.48 -5.44
N ARG A 125 -10.20 9.73 -5.64
CA ARG A 125 -11.03 10.43 -4.66
C ARG A 125 -12.43 9.85 -4.71
N THR A 126 -12.91 9.39 -3.56
CA THR A 126 -14.28 8.90 -3.36
C THR A 126 -15.04 9.83 -2.40
N PRO A 127 -16.36 9.66 -2.20
CA PRO A 127 -17.10 10.39 -1.18
C PRO A 127 -16.52 10.24 0.24
N GLU A 128 -15.85 9.11 0.52
CA GLU A 128 -15.20 8.82 1.80
C GLU A 128 -13.73 9.26 1.85
N GLY A 129 -13.24 9.93 0.82
CA GLY A 129 -11.86 10.37 0.70
C GLY A 129 -11.03 9.57 -0.32
N TRP A 130 -9.74 9.80 -0.32
CA TRP A 130 -8.81 9.10 -1.21
C TRP A 130 -8.73 7.61 -0.89
N ARG A 131 -8.70 6.77 -1.94
CA ARG A 131 -8.58 5.31 -1.86
C ARG A 131 -7.59 4.80 -2.88
N VAL A 132 -6.95 3.68 -2.58
CA VAL A 132 -6.10 2.97 -3.55
C VAL A 132 -6.98 2.24 -4.55
N ARG A 133 -6.80 2.54 -5.82
CA ARG A 133 -7.53 1.94 -6.93
C ARG A 133 -6.72 0.89 -7.68
N ARG A 134 -5.41 1.08 -7.74
CA ARG A 134 -4.47 0.16 -8.36
C ARG A 134 -3.18 0.15 -7.58
N GLY A 135 -2.56 -1.01 -7.43
CA GLY A 135 -1.30 -1.13 -6.73
C GLY A 135 -0.45 -2.29 -7.23
N ARG A 136 0.86 -2.08 -7.16
CA ARG A 136 1.86 -3.11 -7.43
C ARG A 136 3.11 -2.84 -6.60
N LEU A 137 3.64 -3.88 -5.94
CA LEU A 137 4.96 -3.84 -5.35
C LEU A 137 5.97 -4.42 -6.35
N VAL A 138 6.98 -3.62 -6.69
CA VAL A 138 8.14 -4.06 -7.48
C VAL A 138 9.32 -4.17 -6.53
N ARG A 139 9.69 -5.39 -6.21
CA ARG A 139 10.84 -5.67 -5.35
C ARG A 139 12.14 -5.53 -6.12
N GLN A 140 13.11 -4.84 -5.53
CA GLN A 140 14.47 -4.74 -6.04
C GLN A 140 15.36 -5.80 -5.42
N HIS A 141 15.08 -6.19 -4.18
CA HIS A 141 15.86 -7.18 -3.46
C HIS A 141 15.00 -7.93 -2.44
N VAL A 142 15.25 -9.22 -2.32
CA VAL A 142 14.60 -10.10 -1.32
C VAL A 142 15.62 -11.07 -0.79
N ASP A 143 15.79 -11.08 0.53
CA ASP A 143 16.51 -12.13 1.26
C ASP A 143 15.52 -13.02 1.98
N VAL A 144 15.69 -14.33 1.83
CA VAL A 144 14.89 -15.33 2.54
C VAL A 144 15.84 -16.19 3.37
N THR A 145 15.61 -16.21 4.68
CA THR A 145 16.40 -17.02 5.61
C THR A 145 15.50 -18.01 6.36
N ALA A 146 15.95 -19.27 6.45
CA ALA A 146 15.34 -20.28 7.30
C ALA A 146 16.16 -20.43 8.61
N PRO A 147 15.52 -20.76 9.75
CA PRO A 147 16.24 -21.05 10.97
C PRO A 147 17.23 -22.22 10.77
N GLY A 148 18.50 -22.01 11.19
CA GLY A 148 19.51 -23.05 11.15
C GLY A 148 20.49 -23.02 9.97
N LYS A 149 20.34 -22.09 9.03
CA LYS A 149 21.41 -21.76 8.08
C LYS A 149 22.14 -20.50 8.55
N LYS A 150 23.22 -20.74 9.29
CA LYS A 150 24.26 -19.73 9.52
C LYS A 150 25.19 -19.68 8.33
#